data_5e57a74d85b9eeb3d189d8bd51cb0279
#
_entry.id   5e57a74d85b9eeb3d189d8bd51cb0279
#
_cell.length_a   1.000
_cell.length_b   1.000
_cell.length_c   1.000
_cell.angle_alpha   90.00
_cell.angle_beta   90.00
_cell.angle_gamma   90.00
#
_symmetry.space_group_name_H-M   'P 1'
#
loop_
_entity.id
_entity.type
_entity.pdbx_description
1 polymer ?
#
loop_
_entity_poly.entity_id
_entity_poly.type
_entity_poly.pdbx_seq_one_letter_code
_entity_poly.pdbx_strand_id
1 'polypeptide(L)'
;MSEAFSLIVTDTSPLLTLALADALDALLQPGLPVSIPDAVYIEATRVRGAPGAGRIVEWINAHLDAVRIVPTDAGIDQQRRLEEGRSIRVLGEQATLEVLDRFLRNNTGAQALLLFEDTDVGKRRAIVDEQVSLIGTGDFLRELEAARLIQSADHILDQATAQGRNVERQRGASIDTATRERLREQFARRDTPEQKC
;
A
#
# COMPACT_ATOMS: atom_id res chain seq x y z
N MET A 1 25.20 5.35 -0.03
CA MET A 1 24.31 4.53 -0.89
C MET A 1 22.97 4.51 -0.20
N SER A 2 21.90 4.97 -0.87
CA SER A 2 20.54 4.92 -0.31
C SER A 2 20.15 3.44 -0.09
N GLU A 3 19.63 3.10 1.09
CA GLU A 3 19.15 1.74 1.36
C GLU A 3 17.87 1.52 0.56
N ALA A 4 17.81 0.38 -0.17
CA ALA A 4 16.66 0.02 -0.98
C ALA A 4 15.46 -0.34 -0.10
N PHE A 5 14.26 -0.15 -0.64
CA PHE A 5 13.06 -0.66 0.02
C PHE A 5 13.06 -2.19 0.08
N SER A 6 12.52 -2.71 1.17
CA SER A 6 12.42 -4.14 1.43
C SER A 6 10.97 -4.60 1.61
N LEU A 7 10.04 -3.67 1.74
CA LEU A 7 8.63 -3.95 1.99
C LEU A 7 7.74 -2.82 1.49
N ILE A 8 6.57 -3.17 0.95
CA ILE A 8 5.43 -2.27 0.77
C ILE A 8 4.36 -2.61 1.80
N VAL A 9 3.87 -1.60 2.51
CA VAL A 9 2.66 -1.71 3.33
C VAL A 9 1.59 -0.79 2.72
N THR A 10 0.37 -1.24 2.62
CA THR A 10 -0.74 -0.44 2.08
C THR A 10 -1.81 -0.21 3.13
N ASP A 11 -2.35 1.00 3.16
CA ASP A 11 -3.56 1.35 3.91
C ASP A 11 -4.82 0.97 3.10
N THR A 12 -5.99 1.07 3.71
CA THR A 12 -7.30 0.72 3.12
C THR A 12 -7.59 1.54 1.85
N SER A 13 -7.31 2.85 1.88
CA SER A 13 -7.67 3.76 0.79
C SER A 13 -6.91 3.48 -0.51
N PRO A 14 -5.57 3.33 -0.53
CA PRO A 14 -4.83 2.92 -1.72
C PRO A 14 -5.31 1.58 -2.28
N LEU A 15 -5.52 0.61 -1.39
CA LEU A 15 -5.96 -0.72 -1.78
C LEU A 15 -7.32 -0.68 -2.52
N LEU A 16 -8.28 0.11 -2.00
CA LEU A 16 -9.59 0.31 -2.63
C LEU A 16 -9.48 1.08 -3.95
N THR A 17 -8.66 2.13 -4.02
CA THR A 17 -8.46 2.92 -5.24
C THR A 17 -7.93 2.04 -6.37
N LEU A 18 -6.89 1.25 -6.10
CA LEU A 18 -6.31 0.33 -7.08
C LEU A 18 -7.28 -0.80 -7.47
N ALA A 19 -8.03 -1.34 -6.50
CA ALA A 19 -9.02 -2.38 -6.78
C ALA A 19 -10.15 -1.87 -7.68
N LEU A 20 -10.65 -0.65 -7.45
CA LEU A 20 -11.69 -0.03 -8.27
C LEU A 20 -11.21 0.25 -9.69
N ALA A 21 -9.94 0.59 -9.85
CA ALA A 21 -9.31 0.82 -11.14
C ALA A 21 -8.85 -0.46 -11.87
N ASP A 22 -9.04 -1.65 -11.28
CA ASP A 22 -8.50 -2.91 -11.79
C ASP A 22 -6.97 -2.89 -11.97
N ALA A 23 -6.27 -2.25 -11.03
CA ALA A 23 -4.85 -1.93 -11.10
C ALA A 23 -4.05 -2.39 -9.87
N LEU A 24 -4.52 -3.42 -9.14
CA LEU A 24 -3.83 -3.95 -7.95
C LEU A 24 -2.41 -4.45 -8.27
N ASP A 25 -2.17 -4.93 -9.49
CA ASP A 25 -0.85 -5.38 -9.96
C ASP A 25 0.20 -4.25 -9.96
N ALA A 26 -0.21 -2.99 -9.88
CA ALA A 26 0.71 -1.87 -9.68
C ALA A 26 1.53 -2.03 -8.40
N LEU A 27 0.97 -2.64 -7.34
CA LEU A 27 1.67 -2.91 -6.08
C LEU A 27 2.82 -3.91 -6.23
N LEU A 28 2.77 -4.78 -7.23
CA LEU A 28 3.80 -5.80 -7.50
C LEU A 28 4.94 -5.26 -8.39
N GLN A 29 4.71 -4.12 -9.06
CA GLN A 29 5.67 -3.57 -10.02
C GLN A 29 7.04 -3.25 -9.42
N PRO A 30 7.19 -2.80 -8.17
CA PRO A 30 8.51 -2.61 -7.55
C PRO A 30 9.29 -3.90 -7.29
N GLY A 31 8.68 -5.08 -7.42
CA GLY A 31 9.31 -6.37 -7.12
C GLY A 31 9.55 -6.58 -5.61
N LEU A 32 8.76 -5.94 -4.77
CA LEU A 32 8.83 -6.01 -3.31
C LEU A 32 7.67 -6.83 -2.74
N PRO A 33 7.85 -7.52 -1.61
CA PRO A 33 6.74 -8.12 -0.88
C PRO A 33 5.75 -7.04 -0.45
N VAL A 34 4.45 -7.36 -0.53
CA VAL A 34 3.36 -6.48 -0.11
C VAL A 34 2.72 -7.04 1.15
N SER A 35 2.66 -6.23 2.20
CA SER A 35 1.97 -6.56 3.45
C SER A 35 0.69 -5.73 3.57
N ILE A 36 -0.42 -6.43 3.78
CA ILE A 36 -1.74 -5.85 4.06
C ILE A 36 -2.06 -6.18 5.52
N PRO A 37 -2.17 -5.20 6.42
CA PRO A 37 -2.62 -5.45 7.79
C PRO A 37 -4.02 -6.08 7.78
N ASP A 38 -4.28 -7.02 8.66
CA ASP A 38 -5.58 -7.72 8.72
C ASP A 38 -6.77 -6.79 8.97
N ALA A 39 -6.61 -5.74 9.79
CA ALA A 39 -7.64 -4.73 9.95
C ALA A 39 -7.94 -3.98 8.64
N VAL A 40 -6.91 -3.66 7.85
CA VAL A 40 -7.05 -3.05 6.51
C VAL A 40 -7.79 -3.98 5.56
N TYR A 41 -7.43 -5.27 5.56
CA TYR A 41 -8.12 -6.27 4.77
C TYR A 41 -9.61 -6.39 5.15
N ILE A 42 -9.92 -6.45 6.45
CA ILE A 42 -11.29 -6.48 6.96
C ILE A 42 -12.06 -5.24 6.50
N GLU A 43 -11.49 -4.04 6.66
CA GLU A 43 -12.13 -2.79 6.24
C GLU A 43 -12.44 -2.78 4.73
N ALA A 44 -11.49 -3.23 3.90
CA ALA A 44 -11.63 -3.20 2.46
C ALA A 44 -12.61 -4.27 1.92
N THR A 45 -12.81 -5.40 2.64
CA THR A 45 -13.52 -6.56 2.10
C THR A 45 -14.78 -6.97 2.86
N ARG A 46 -15.04 -6.42 4.06
CA ARG A 46 -16.14 -6.81 4.94
C ARG A 46 -17.54 -6.72 4.32
N VAL A 47 -17.76 -5.72 3.46
CA VAL A 47 -19.04 -5.54 2.79
C VAL A 47 -19.00 -6.36 1.49
N ARG A 48 -19.55 -7.58 1.57
CA ARG A 48 -19.70 -8.44 0.39
C ARG A 48 -20.52 -7.72 -0.68
N GLY A 49 -19.98 -7.63 -1.89
CA GLY A 49 -20.62 -6.91 -2.99
C GLY A 49 -20.28 -5.41 -3.06
N ALA A 50 -19.50 -4.86 -2.11
CA ALA A 50 -18.94 -3.53 -2.29
C ALA A 50 -17.98 -3.52 -3.51
N PRO A 51 -18.01 -2.44 -4.33
CA PRO A 51 -17.10 -2.31 -5.44
C PRO A 51 -15.64 -2.47 -4.99
N GLY A 52 -14.88 -3.34 -5.64
CA GLY A 52 -13.47 -3.61 -5.33
C GLY A 52 -13.22 -4.74 -4.32
N ALA A 53 -14.15 -5.05 -3.40
CA ALA A 53 -13.93 -6.08 -2.36
C ALA A 53 -13.60 -7.46 -2.94
N GLY A 54 -14.36 -7.94 -3.93
CA GLY A 54 -14.12 -9.21 -4.60
C GLY A 54 -12.77 -9.24 -5.30
N ARG A 55 -12.41 -8.17 -6.01
CA ARG A 55 -11.12 -8.04 -6.71
C ARG A 55 -9.92 -8.12 -5.75
N ILE A 56 -10.03 -7.50 -4.57
CA ILE A 56 -8.98 -7.58 -3.54
C ILE A 56 -8.78 -9.04 -3.11
N VAL A 57 -9.88 -9.76 -2.80
CA VAL A 57 -9.81 -11.16 -2.37
C VAL A 57 -9.21 -12.05 -3.47
N GLU A 58 -9.67 -11.91 -4.70
CA GLU A 58 -9.18 -12.69 -5.85
C GLU A 58 -7.70 -12.40 -6.11
N TRP A 59 -7.30 -11.13 -6.09
CA TRP A 59 -5.92 -10.70 -6.31
C TRP A 59 -4.96 -11.23 -5.23
N ILE A 60 -5.33 -11.15 -3.94
CA ILE A 60 -4.51 -11.71 -2.86
C ILE A 60 -4.33 -13.22 -3.05
N ASN A 61 -5.43 -13.95 -3.34
CA ASN A 61 -5.37 -15.40 -3.56
C ASN A 61 -4.51 -15.80 -4.76
N ALA A 62 -4.42 -14.95 -5.78
CA ALA A 62 -3.58 -15.18 -6.95
C ALA A 62 -2.09 -14.89 -6.70
N HIS A 63 -1.73 -14.13 -5.65
CA HIS A 63 -0.37 -13.65 -5.42
C HIS A 63 0.16 -13.95 -4.00
N LEU A 64 -0.16 -15.12 -3.44
CA LEU A 64 0.24 -15.51 -2.07
C LEU A 64 1.75 -15.63 -1.85
N ASP A 65 2.53 -15.67 -2.90
CA ASP A 65 4.00 -15.64 -2.88
C ASP A 65 4.55 -14.22 -2.62
N ALA A 66 3.85 -13.19 -3.09
CA ALA A 66 4.27 -11.78 -3.01
C ALA A 66 3.42 -10.94 -2.04
N VAL A 67 2.18 -11.36 -1.76
CA VAL A 67 1.21 -10.60 -0.96
C VAL A 67 0.82 -11.37 0.29
N ARG A 68 0.88 -10.71 1.45
CA ARG A 68 0.53 -11.33 2.74
C ARG A 68 -0.43 -10.47 3.53
N ILE A 69 -1.46 -11.11 4.11
CA ILE A 69 -2.25 -10.51 5.18
C ILE A 69 -1.50 -10.73 6.48
N VAL A 70 -1.17 -9.65 7.18
CA VAL A 70 -0.37 -9.68 8.41
C VAL A 70 -1.27 -9.48 9.62
N PRO A 71 -1.35 -10.45 10.55
CA PRO A 71 -2.12 -10.32 11.79
C PRO A 71 -1.58 -9.21 12.69
N THR A 72 -2.50 -8.46 13.31
CA THR A 72 -2.22 -7.36 14.24
C THR A 72 -3.13 -7.43 15.45
N ASP A 73 -2.75 -6.79 16.56
CA ASP A 73 -3.60 -6.69 17.75
C ASP A 73 -4.87 -5.87 17.44
N ALA A 74 -4.72 -4.84 16.60
CA ALA A 74 -5.83 -4.04 16.09
C ALA A 74 -6.82 -4.89 15.26
N GLY A 75 -6.33 -5.79 14.39
CA GLY A 75 -7.16 -6.69 13.61
C GLY A 75 -7.90 -7.72 14.46
N ILE A 76 -7.24 -8.27 15.48
CA ILE A 76 -7.88 -9.17 16.44
C ILE A 76 -9.02 -8.45 17.20
N ASP A 77 -8.80 -7.22 17.67
CA ASP A 77 -9.87 -6.42 18.33
C ASP A 77 -11.02 -6.12 17.36
N GLN A 78 -10.71 -5.81 16.11
CA GLN A 78 -11.72 -5.53 15.07
C GLN A 78 -12.55 -6.77 14.76
N GLN A 79 -11.92 -7.94 14.60
CA GLN A 79 -12.61 -9.19 14.36
C GLN A 79 -13.52 -9.58 15.52
N ARG A 80 -13.03 -9.47 16.76
CA ARG A 80 -13.83 -9.72 17.96
C ARG A 80 -15.06 -8.80 18.04
N ARG A 81 -14.92 -7.51 17.72
CA ARG A 81 -16.05 -6.56 17.68
C ARG A 81 -17.10 -6.94 16.64
N LEU A 82 -16.66 -7.42 15.47
CA LEU A 82 -17.55 -7.92 14.43
C LEU A 82 -18.38 -9.13 14.92
N GLU A 83 -17.73 -10.10 15.58
CA GLU A 83 -18.38 -11.29 16.12
C GLU A 83 -19.38 -10.94 17.23
N GLU A 84 -19.09 -9.92 18.04
CA GLU A 84 -19.97 -9.42 19.10
C GLU A 84 -21.08 -8.48 18.59
N GLY A 85 -21.15 -8.22 17.25
CA GLY A 85 -22.13 -7.29 16.67
C GLY A 85 -21.96 -5.82 17.12
N ARG A 86 -20.78 -5.47 17.61
CA ARG A 86 -20.45 -4.10 18.04
C ARG A 86 -20.09 -3.20 16.88
N SER A 87 -20.22 -1.89 17.10
CA SER A 87 -19.73 -0.88 16.13
C SER A 87 -18.25 -1.07 15.86
N ILE A 88 -17.92 -1.09 14.56
CA ILE A 88 -16.54 -1.27 14.10
C ILE A 88 -15.82 0.06 14.24
N ARG A 89 -14.67 0.06 14.91
CA ARG A 89 -13.69 1.14 14.81
C ARG A 89 -12.88 0.96 13.54
N VAL A 90 -12.50 2.07 12.92
CA VAL A 90 -11.49 2.07 11.86
C VAL A 90 -10.14 1.90 12.55
N LEU A 91 -9.56 0.72 12.46
CA LEU A 91 -8.30 0.35 13.11
C LEU A 91 -7.16 0.13 12.10
N GLY A 92 -7.43 0.36 10.81
CA GLY A 92 -6.45 0.16 9.74
C GLY A 92 -5.16 0.94 9.97
N GLU A 93 -5.24 2.20 10.42
CA GLU A 93 -4.05 3.01 10.72
C GLU A 93 -3.21 2.41 11.85
N GLN A 94 -3.84 2.01 12.95
CA GLN A 94 -3.14 1.36 14.06
C GLN A 94 -2.48 0.04 13.61
N ALA A 95 -3.22 -0.80 12.88
CA ALA A 95 -2.71 -2.05 12.34
C ALA A 95 -1.51 -1.82 11.40
N THR A 96 -1.56 -0.77 10.58
CA THR A 96 -0.47 -0.39 9.69
C THR A 96 0.80 -0.05 10.46
N LEU A 97 0.69 0.73 11.54
CA LEU A 97 1.82 1.06 12.41
C LEU A 97 2.38 -0.17 13.13
N GLU A 98 1.53 -1.10 13.59
CA GLU A 98 1.96 -2.35 14.20
C GLU A 98 2.77 -3.23 13.24
N VAL A 99 2.35 -3.32 11.96
CA VAL A 99 3.07 -4.06 10.93
C VAL A 99 4.43 -3.45 10.65
N LEU A 100 4.49 -2.13 10.48
CA LEU A 100 5.73 -1.39 10.22
C LEU A 100 6.72 -1.53 11.38
N ASP A 101 6.29 -1.28 12.60
CA ASP A 101 7.12 -1.39 13.80
C ASP A 101 7.68 -2.82 13.98
N ARG A 102 6.84 -3.85 13.81
CA ARG A 102 7.28 -5.25 13.84
C ARG A 102 8.30 -5.58 12.75
N PHE A 103 8.07 -5.06 11.53
CA PHE A 103 8.98 -5.26 10.41
C PHE A 103 10.35 -4.64 10.69
N LEU A 104 10.41 -3.38 11.12
CA LEU A 104 11.65 -2.66 11.39
C LEU A 104 12.44 -3.26 12.55
N ARG A 105 11.77 -3.68 13.63
CA ARG A 105 12.46 -4.38 14.75
C ARG A 105 13.12 -5.68 14.32
N ASN A 106 12.51 -6.41 13.38
CA ASN A 106 13.02 -7.70 12.92
C ASN A 106 14.04 -7.58 11.78
N ASN A 107 14.16 -6.40 11.16
CA ASN A 107 15.00 -6.18 9.99
C ASN A 107 15.78 -4.86 10.15
N THR A 108 16.80 -4.89 10.97
CA THR A 108 17.63 -3.70 11.26
C THR A 108 18.22 -3.11 9.97
N GLY A 109 18.03 -1.81 9.75
CA GLY A 109 18.48 -1.10 8.56
C GLY A 109 17.56 -1.25 7.33
N ALA A 110 16.46 -2.03 7.43
CA ALA A 110 15.51 -2.14 6.33
C ALA A 110 14.71 -0.86 6.15
N GLN A 111 14.30 -0.60 4.90
CA GLN A 111 13.43 0.52 4.54
C GLN A 111 12.06 0.00 4.12
N ALA A 112 10.99 0.62 4.60
CA ALA A 112 9.62 0.29 4.21
C ALA A 112 8.99 1.44 3.44
N LEU A 113 8.12 1.10 2.48
CA LEU A 113 7.29 2.05 1.74
C LEU A 113 5.84 1.90 2.22
N LEU A 114 5.25 2.96 2.75
CA LEU A 114 3.84 3.00 3.13
C LEU A 114 3.03 3.78 2.09
N LEU A 115 2.08 3.08 1.45
CA LEU A 115 1.08 3.72 0.59
C LEU A 115 -0.12 4.19 1.44
N PHE A 116 -0.53 5.44 1.25
CA PHE A 116 -1.64 6.07 1.95
C PHE A 116 -2.34 7.11 1.09
N GLU A 117 -3.56 7.53 1.47
CA GLU A 117 -4.33 8.57 0.76
C GLU A 117 -4.87 9.67 1.68
N ASP A 118 -4.56 9.61 2.97
CA ASP A 118 -5.05 10.60 3.94
C ASP A 118 -4.37 11.95 3.78
N THR A 119 -5.09 13.01 4.14
CA THR A 119 -4.65 14.42 3.99
C THR A 119 -3.68 14.87 5.07
N ASP A 120 -3.58 14.14 6.16
CA ASP A 120 -2.80 14.57 7.32
C ASP A 120 -1.37 13.97 7.33
N VAL A 121 -0.68 14.13 6.19
CA VAL A 121 0.73 13.69 6.00
C VAL A 121 1.64 14.19 7.11
N GLY A 122 1.39 15.39 7.61
CA GLY A 122 2.18 15.99 8.70
C GLY A 122 2.06 15.22 10.01
N LYS A 123 0.86 14.79 10.38
CA LYS A 123 0.65 13.99 11.59
C LYS A 123 1.25 12.59 11.45
N ARG A 124 1.09 11.96 10.28
CA ARG A 124 1.67 10.64 10.01
C ARG A 124 3.19 10.66 10.04
N ARG A 125 3.85 11.66 9.44
CA ARG A 125 5.31 11.82 9.53
C ARG A 125 5.85 11.96 10.96
N ALA A 126 5.06 12.53 11.86
CA ALA A 126 5.45 12.66 13.28
C ALA A 126 5.37 11.34 14.06
N ILE A 127 4.69 10.32 13.52
CA ILE A 127 4.41 9.06 14.21
C ILE A 127 5.24 7.89 13.61
N VAL A 128 5.73 8.05 12.38
CA VAL A 128 6.38 6.98 11.62
C VAL A 128 7.90 7.12 11.73
N ASP A 129 8.58 5.98 11.87
CA ASP A 129 10.04 5.88 11.92
C ASP A 129 10.70 6.46 10.65
N GLU A 130 11.93 6.99 10.77
CA GLU A 130 12.72 7.54 9.64
C GLU A 130 13.01 6.48 8.55
N GLN A 131 12.92 5.20 8.89
CA GLN A 131 13.06 4.08 7.95
C GLN A 131 11.79 3.81 7.12
N VAL A 132 10.71 4.57 7.33
CA VAL A 132 9.46 4.46 6.57
C VAL A 132 9.30 5.66 5.67
N SER A 133 9.27 5.43 4.37
CA SER A 133 8.90 6.43 3.38
C SER A 133 7.40 6.41 3.12
N LEU A 134 6.79 7.59 3.12
CA LEU A 134 5.36 7.77 2.87
C LEU A 134 5.13 8.17 1.41
N ILE A 135 4.16 7.52 0.73
CA ILE A 135 3.80 7.86 -0.64
C ILE A 135 2.29 7.80 -0.85
N GLY A 136 1.74 8.81 -1.53
CA GLY A 136 0.36 8.80 -1.99
C GLY A 136 0.17 7.88 -3.21
N THR A 137 -1.02 7.31 -3.37
CA THR A 137 -1.33 6.43 -4.53
C THR A 137 -1.03 7.11 -5.86
N GLY A 138 -1.40 8.38 -6.03
CA GLY A 138 -1.13 9.11 -7.26
C GLY A 138 0.35 9.31 -7.55
N ASP A 139 1.16 9.65 -6.53
CA ASP A 139 2.60 9.77 -6.69
C ASP A 139 3.26 8.43 -6.98
N PHE A 140 2.84 7.37 -6.32
CA PHE A 140 3.31 6.02 -6.58
C PHE A 140 3.06 5.61 -8.04
N LEU A 141 1.84 5.82 -8.55
CA LEU A 141 1.49 5.53 -9.94
C LEU A 141 2.33 6.37 -10.92
N ARG A 142 2.54 7.67 -10.65
CA ARG A 142 3.38 8.52 -11.52
C ARG A 142 4.83 8.07 -11.56
N GLU A 143 5.40 7.61 -10.45
CA GLU A 143 6.77 7.08 -10.47
C GLU A 143 6.85 5.73 -11.22
N LEU A 144 5.80 4.89 -11.15
CA LEU A 144 5.70 3.68 -11.98
C LEU A 144 5.57 4.01 -13.48
N GLU A 145 4.78 5.01 -13.84
CA GLU A 145 4.64 5.49 -15.23
C GLU A 145 5.98 6.03 -15.76
N ALA A 146 6.66 6.87 -14.96
CA ALA A 146 7.98 7.41 -15.32
C ALA A 146 9.03 6.30 -15.53
N ALA A 147 8.93 5.20 -14.79
CA ALA A 147 9.74 4.00 -14.96
C ALA A 147 9.23 3.06 -16.09
N ARG A 148 8.13 3.39 -16.77
CA ARG A 148 7.49 2.57 -17.82
C ARG A 148 6.99 1.21 -17.32
N LEU A 149 6.70 1.08 -16.05
CA LEU A 149 6.15 -0.13 -15.43
C LEU A 149 4.62 -0.20 -15.54
N ILE A 150 3.98 0.94 -15.77
CA ILE A 150 2.56 1.07 -16.14
C ILE A 150 2.43 2.04 -17.31
N GLN A 151 1.28 2.01 -17.99
CA GLN A 151 1.04 2.85 -19.17
C GLN A 151 0.69 4.30 -18.80
N SER A 152 -0.22 4.51 -17.83
CA SER A 152 -0.67 5.84 -17.42
C SER A 152 -1.24 5.85 -16.00
N ALA A 153 -0.69 6.69 -15.15
CA ALA A 153 -1.19 6.96 -13.81
C ALA A 153 -2.57 7.63 -13.86
N ASP A 154 -2.73 8.62 -14.73
CA ASP A 154 -3.99 9.35 -14.87
C ASP A 154 -5.12 8.44 -15.35
N HIS A 155 -4.86 7.52 -16.27
CA HIS A 155 -5.86 6.56 -16.72
C HIS A 155 -6.36 5.67 -15.56
N ILE A 156 -5.47 5.19 -14.70
CA ILE A 156 -5.83 4.40 -13.50
C ILE A 156 -6.69 5.24 -12.55
N LEU A 157 -6.31 6.49 -12.28
CA LEU A 157 -7.08 7.39 -11.42
C LEU A 157 -8.44 7.73 -12.01
N ASP A 158 -8.55 7.90 -13.34
CA ASP A 158 -9.82 8.12 -14.03
C ASP A 158 -10.74 6.89 -13.93
N GLN A 159 -10.21 5.69 -14.07
CA GLN A 159 -10.97 4.45 -13.86
C GLN A 159 -11.51 4.35 -12.42
N ALA A 160 -10.70 4.65 -11.41
CA ALA A 160 -11.16 4.70 -10.02
C ALA A 160 -12.27 5.74 -9.83
N THR A 161 -12.13 6.92 -10.45
CA THR A 161 -13.14 7.99 -10.41
C THR A 161 -14.45 7.54 -11.06
N ALA A 162 -14.39 6.86 -12.20
CA ALA A 162 -15.57 6.31 -12.88
C ALA A 162 -16.33 5.28 -12.03
N GLN A 163 -15.63 4.64 -11.09
CA GLN A 163 -16.22 3.72 -10.10
C GLN A 163 -16.65 4.43 -8.79
N GLY A 164 -16.68 5.77 -8.79
CA GLY A 164 -17.15 6.58 -7.65
C GLY A 164 -16.10 6.92 -6.61
N ARG A 165 -14.82 6.63 -6.86
CA ARG A 165 -13.73 7.00 -5.94
C ARG A 165 -13.35 8.47 -6.11
N ASN A 166 -13.27 9.23 -5.02
CA ASN A 166 -12.73 10.58 -5.05
C ASN A 166 -11.20 10.53 -4.98
N VAL A 167 -10.54 10.80 -6.09
CA VAL A 167 -9.06 10.79 -6.23
C VAL A 167 -8.45 12.17 -6.48
N GLU A 168 -9.23 13.25 -6.39
CA GLU A 168 -8.76 14.62 -6.69
C GLU A 168 -7.48 14.97 -5.91
N ARG A 169 -7.40 14.57 -4.64
CA ARG A 169 -6.23 14.80 -3.80
C ARG A 169 -5.00 14.03 -4.26
N GLN A 170 -5.19 12.89 -4.91
CA GLN A 170 -4.10 12.06 -5.44
C GLN A 170 -3.46 12.68 -6.67
N ARG A 171 -4.16 13.60 -7.36
CA ARG A 171 -3.62 14.33 -8.52
C ARG A 171 -2.66 15.45 -8.12
N GLY A 172 -2.77 16.01 -6.92
CA GLY A 172 -1.98 17.13 -6.43
C GLY A 172 -0.94 16.81 -5.35
N ALA A 173 -0.84 15.56 -4.92
CA ALA A 173 0.15 15.15 -3.91
C ALA A 173 1.58 15.31 -4.46
N SER A 174 2.55 15.57 -3.58
CA SER A 174 3.96 15.61 -3.96
C SER A 174 4.79 14.71 -3.05
N ILE A 175 5.44 13.75 -3.66
CA ILE A 175 6.43 12.88 -3.02
C ILE A 175 7.68 13.71 -2.66
N ASP A 176 8.30 13.46 -1.51
CA ASP A 176 9.59 14.04 -1.18
C ASP A 176 10.71 13.48 -2.06
N THR A 177 11.77 14.27 -2.23
CA THR A 177 12.88 13.96 -3.13
C THR A 177 13.59 12.66 -2.76
N ALA A 178 13.80 12.41 -1.47
CA ALA A 178 14.52 11.22 -1.01
C ALA A 178 13.73 9.93 -1.30
N THR A 179 12.41 9.93 -1.04
CA THR A 179 11.53 8.80 -1.38
C THR A 179 11.50 8.57 -2.89
N ARG A 180 11.43 9.64 -3.70
CA ARG A 180 11.47 9.53 -5.18
C ARG A 180 12.76 8.91 -5.68
N GLU A 181 13.90 9.35 -5.19
CA GLU A 181 15.21 8.81 -5.58
C GLU A 181 15.33 7.32 -5.23
N ARG A 182 14.93 6.93 -4.02
CA ARG A 182 14.92 5.52 -3.60
C ARG A 182 14.03 4.64 -4.49
N LEU A 183 12.84 5.11 -4.87
CA LEU A 183 11.95 4.38 -5.78
C LEU A 183 12.59 4.20 -7.16
N ARG A 184 13.23 5.23 -7.72
CA ARG A 184 13.93 5.14 -9.00
C ARG A 184 15.08 4.15 -8.96
N GLU A 185 15.87 4.16 -7.88
CA GLU A 185 16.91 3.16 -7.67
C GLU A 185 16.33 1.74 -7.54
N GLN A 186 15.19 1.59 -6.85
CA GLN A 186 14.49 0.30 -6.72
C GLN A 186 14.05 -0.23 -8.09
N PHE A 187 13.45 0.61 -8.93
CA PHE A 187 13.00 0.22 -10.27
C PHE A 187 14.17 -0.13 -11.19
N ALA A 188 15.27 0.63 -11.13
CA ALA A 188 16.46 0.36 -11.93
C ALA A 188 17.13 -0.99 -11.58
N ARG A 189 17.09 -1.41 -10.33
CA ARG A 189 17.62 -2.72 -9.91
C ARG A 189 16.83 -3.90 -10.47
N ARG A 190 15.52 -3.75 -10.66
CA ARG A 190 14.66 -4.78 -11.22
C ARG A 190 15.02 -5.11 -12.67
N ASP A 191 15.43 -4.10 -13.45
CA ASP A 191 15.79 -4.26 -14.87
C ASP A 191 17.18 -4.86 -15.07
N THR A 192 17.98 -5.01 -14.00
CA THR A 192 19.28 -5.67 -14.07
C THR A 192 19.07 -7.16 -13.83
N PRO A 193 19.24 -8.03 -14.85
CA PRO A 193 19.10 -9.47 -14.63
C PRO A 193 20.20 -9.91 -13.66
N GLU A 194 19.80 -10.30 -12.44
CA GLU A 194 20.70 -11.02 -11.55
C GLU A 194 21.21 -12.24 -12.30
N GLN A 195 22.52 -12.29 -12.47
CA GLN A 195 23.21 -13.48 -12.96
C GLN A 195 22.81 -14.63 -12.01
N LYS A 196 21.88 -15.47 -12.48
CA LYS A 196 21.63 -16.76 -11.87
C LYS A 196 22.93 -17.56 -11.99
N CYS A 197 23.72 -17.61 -10.91
CA CYS A 197 24.70 -18.65 -10.68
C CYS A 197 24.02 -19.90 -10.19
#